data_5503dae3f2db3d0268ed1848f0ab4cee
#
_entry.id   5503dae3f2db3d0268ed1848f0ab4cee
#
_cell.length_a   1.000
_cell.length_b   1.000
_cell.length_c   1.000
_cell.angle_alpha   90.00
_cell.angle_beta   90.00
_cell.angle_gamma   90.00
#
_symmetry.space_group_name_H-M   'P 1'
#
loop_
_entity.id
_entity.type
_entity.pdbx_description
1 polymer ?
#
loop_
_entity_poly.entity_id
_entity_poly.type
_entity_poly.pdbx_seq_one_letter_code
_entity_poly.pdbx_strand_id
1 'polypeptide(L)'
;MKDYKKLFSRYWSVSSDDALLCWYCNQSVAVDIHHIESKKMGGVSKNRLNRIDNLFAVCRKCHSLAHKNKSVNEEFKNILQERIKLREKNLIWTNT
;
A
#
# COMPACT_ATOMS: atom_id res chain seq x y z
N MET A 1 15.94 -2.99 -6.95
CA MET A 1 14.59 -2.70 -6.43
C MET A 1 14.52 -3.09 -4.97
N LYS A 2 13.90 -2.27 -4.15
CA LYS A 2 13.75 -2.55 -2.73
C LYS A 2 12.80 -3.72 -2.49
N ASP A 3 13.04 -4.49 -1.45
CA ASP A 3 12.28 -5.71 -1.16
C ASP A 3 10.77 -5.47 -1.05
N TYR A 4 10.36 -4.38 -0.41
CA TYR A 4 8.94 -4.11 -0.25
C TYR A 4 8.25 -3.77 -1.59
N LYS A 5 8.98 -3.18 -2.53
CA LYS A 5 8.44 -2.88 -3.85
C LYS A 5 8.21 -4.15 -4.66
N LYS A 6 9.14 -5.10 -4.54
CA LYS A 6 8.99 -6.42 -5.18
C LYS A 6 7.80 -7.17 -4.60
N LEU A 7 7.68 -7.16 -3.29
CA LEU A 7 6.58 -7.79 -2.57
C LEU A 7 5.24 -7.22 -3.02
N PHE A 8 5.15 -5.89 -3.06
CA PHE A 8 3.95 -5.17 -3.50
C PHE A 8 3.57 -5.55 -4.94
N SER A 9 4.53 -5.46 -5.85
CA SER A 9 4.31 -5.76 -7.27
C SER A 9 3.83 -7.18 -7.48
N ARG A 10 4.45 -8.12 -6.78
CA ARG A 10 4.10 -9.53 -6.89
C ARG A 10 2.71 -9.82 -6.36
N TYR A 11 2.40 -9.30 -5.19
CA TYR A 11 1.09 -9.54 -4.58
C TYR A 11 -0.05 -8.93 -5.39
N TRP A 12 0.12 -7.67 -5.82
CA TRP A 12 -0.94 -6.94 -6.53
C TRP A 12 -0.91 -7.16 -8.05
N SER A 13 0.06 -7.95 -8.54
CA SER A 13 0.22 -8.25 -9.97
C SER A 13 0.41 -6.98 -10.80
N VAL A 14 1.23 -6.07 -10.32
CA VAL A 14 1.52 -4.79 -10.97
C VAL A 14 2.97 -4.78 -11.42
N SER A 15 3.18 -4.53 -12.71
CA SER A 15 4.53 -4.38 -13.28
C SER A 15 5.10 -3.00 -12.92
N SER A 16 6.43 -2.89 -12.89
CA SER A 16 7.08 -1.60 -12.67
C SER A 16 6.78 -0.60 -13.78
N ASP A 17 6.36 -1.10 -14.95
CA ASP A 17 5.99 -0.25 -16.09
C ASP A 17 4.54 0.19 -16.08
N ASP A 18 3.73 -0.38 -15.21
CA ASP A 18 2.31 -0.05 -15.12
C ASP A 18 2.10 1.28 -14.42
N ALA A 19 1.21 2.11 -14.99
CA ALA A 19 0.79 3.34 -14.34
C ALA A 19 -0.35 3.00 -13.39
N LEU A 20 -0.04 3.02 -12.08
CA LEU A 20 -1.02 2.73 -11.05
C LEU A 20 -1.53 4.03 -10.44
N LEU A 21 -2.84 4.19 -10.38
CA LEU A 21 -3.42 5.38 -9.76
C LEU A 21 -3.27 5.33 -8.24
N CYS A 22 -3.09 6.49 -7.63
CA CYS A 22 -3.06 6.64 -6.19
C CYS A 22 -4.31 6.00 -5.59
N TRP A 23 -4.12 5.15 -4.60
CA TRP A 23 -5.24 4.42 -3.99
C TRP A 23 -6.12 5.30 -3.11
N TYR A 24 -5.67 6.51 -2.80
CA TYR A 24 -6.46 7.43 -1.97
C TYR A 24 -7.27 8.42 -2.80
N CYS A 25 -6.62 9.21 -3.63
CA CYS A 25 -7.31 10.22 -4.42
C CYS A 25 -7.83 9.71 -5.78
N ASN A 26 -7.24 8.64 -6.31
CA ASN A 26 -7.63 8.04 -7.61
C ASN A 26 -7.54 9.01 -8.79
N GLN A 27 -6.74 10.06 -8.67
CA GLN A 27 -6.61 11.07 -9.72
C GLN A 27 -5.19 11.20 -10.27
N SER A 28 -4.20 11.02 -9.41
CA SER A 28 -2.80 11.13 -9.78
C SER A 28 -2.15 9.76 -9.78
N VAL A 29 -1.08 9.61 -10.59
CA VAL A 29 -0.32 8.36 -10.62
C VAL A 29 0.40 8.16 -9.29
N ALA A 30 0.32 6.95 -8.75
CA ALA A 30 1.05 6.58 -7.54
C ALA A 30 2.55 6.53 -7.85
N VAL A 31 3.34 7.20 -7.05
CA VAL A 31 4.81 7.25 -7.22
C VAL A 31 5.55 6.70 -6.03
N ASP A 32 4.87 6.51 -4.92
CA ASP A 32 5.46 6.00 -3.67
C ASP A 32 4.67 4.82 -3.13
N ILE A 33 5.38 3.91 -2.47
CA ILE A 33 4.74 2.86 -1.66
C ILE A 33 4.93 3.28 -0.21
N HIS A 34 3.83 3.66 0.42
CA HIS A 34 3.83 4.18 1.79
C HIS A 34 3.70 3.04 2.81
N HIS A 35 4.55 3.06 3.83
CA HIS A 35 4.40 2.18 4.99
C HIS A 35 3.44 2.86 5.97
N ILE A 36 2.26 2.28 6.16
CA ILE A 36 1.25 2.83 7.07
C ILE A 36 1.81 2.89 8.48
N GLU A 37 2.41 1.78 8.91
CA GLU A 37 3.15 1.71 10.16
C GLU A 37 4.63 1.89 9.86
N SER A 38 5.27 2.91 10.44
CA SER A 38 6.65 3.25 10.15
C SER A 38 7.57 2.92 11.34
N LYS A 39 8.88 2.98 11.08
CA LYS A 39 9.90 2.76 12.12
C LYS A 39 9.72 3.69 13.32
N LYS A 40 9.21 4.87 13.10
CA LYS A 40 9.04 5.87 14.16
C LYS A 40 7.98 5.47 15.18
N MET A 41 7.15 4.49 14.85
CA MET A 41 6.03 4.07 15.67
C MET A 41 6.32 2.94 16.63
N GLY A 42 7.59 2.60 16.88
CA GLY A 42 7.86 1.58 17.87
C GLY A 42 9.06 0.70 17.66
N GLY A 43 10.07 1.16 16.95
CA GLY A 43 11.34 0.42 16.85
C GLY A 43 11.23 -0.95 16.22
N VAL A 44 10.30 -1.14 15.30
CA VAL A 44 10.04 -2.42 14.66
C VAL A 44 11.07 -2.67 13.55
N SER A 45 11.46 -3.93 13.35
CA SER A 45 12.41 -4.30 12.32
C SER A 45 11.83 -4.06 10.92
N LYS A 46 12.72 -3.88 9.93
CA LYS A 46 12.35 -3.70 8.53
C LYS A 46 11.47 -4.85 8.02
N ASN A 47 11.82 -6.08 8.39
CA ASN A 47 11.10 -7.25 7.93
C ASN A 47 9.64 -7.24 8.38
N ARG A 48 9.40 -6.74 9.58
CA ARG A 48 8.06 -6.67 10.12
C ARG A 48 7.23 -5.55 9.47
N LEU A 49 7.89 -4.49 9.01
CA LEU A 49 7.21 -3.37 8.33
C LEU A 49 6.89 -3.68 6.87
N ASN A 50 7.65 -4.59 6.26
CA ASN A 50 7.47 -4.94 4.84
C ASN A 50 6.44 -6.06 4.69
N ARG A 51 5.20 -5.75 5.03
CA ARG A 51 4.06 -6.66 4.89
C ARG A 51 3.06 -6.08 3.91
N ILE A 52 2.35 -6.93 3.22
CA ILE A 52 1.30 -6.52 2.27
C ILE A 52 0.24 -5.64 2.96
N ASP A 53 -0.10 -5.96 4.19
CA ASP A 53 -1.10 -5.20 4.95
C ASP A 53 -0.54 -3.91 5.56
N ASN A 54 0.65 -3.50 5.15
CA ASN A 54 1.29 -2.26 5.59
C ASN A 54 1.76 -1.38 4.42
N LEU A 55 1.55 -1.81 3.18
CA LEU A 55 2.05 -1.13 1.98
C LEU A 55 0.90 -0.55 1.17
N PHE A 56 0.94 0.75 0.91
CA PHE A 56 -0.15 1.48 0.27
C PHE A 56 0.38 2.37 -0.86
N ALA A 57 -0.20 2.24 -2.06
CA ALA A 57 0.26 3.00 -3.23
C ALA A 57 -0.33 4.40 -3.24
N VAL A 58 0.52 5.42 -3.25
CA VAL A 58 0.09 6.82 -3.16
C VAL A 58 0.86 7.72 -4.10
N CYS A 59 0.21 8.81 -4.51
CA CYS A 59 0.90 9.91 -5.16
C CYS A 59 1.66 10.72 -4.10
N ARG A 60 2.55 11.59 -4.55
CA ARG A 60 3.41 12.37 -3.66
C ARG A 60 2.58 13.24 -2.71
N LYS A 61 1.53 13.85 -3.22
CA LYS A 61 0.64 14.71 -2.43
C LYS A 61 -0.05 13.95 -1.29
N CYS A 62 -0.63 12.81 -1.60
CA CYS A 62 -1.34 12.00 -0.58
C CYS A 62 -0.37 11.40 0.41
N HIS A 63 0.83 11.02 -0.03
CA HIS A 63 1.88 10.53 0.85
C HIS A 63 2.25 11.59 1.89
N SER A 64 2.46 12.83 1.43
CA SER A 64 2.76 13.96 2.29
C SER A 64 1.63 14.24 3.27
N LEU A 65 0.39 14.15 2.79
CA LEU A 65 -0.80 14.37 3.60
C LEU A 65 -0.89 13.38 4.75
N ALA A 66 -0.60 12.12 4.50
CA ALA A 66 -0.63 11.08 5.52
C ALA A 66 0.41 11.30 6.62
N HIS A 67 1.58 11.86 6.26
CA HIS A 67 2.61 12.19 7.25
C HIS A 67 2.20 13.32 8.17
N LYS A 68 1.38 14.24 7.68
CA LYS A 68 0.93 15.41 8.44
C LYS A 68 -0.35 15.16 9.21
N ASN A 69 -1.09 14.11 8.84
CA ASN A 69 -2.42 13.90 9.37
C ASN A 69 -2.65 12.42 9.69
N LYS A 70 -2.71 12.09 10.96
CA LYS A 70 -2.91 10.74 11.45
C LYS A 70 -4.21 10.11 10.95
N SER A 71 -5.27 10.90 10.86
CA SER A 71 -6.56 10.37 10.43
C SER A 71 -6.54 9.95 8.96
N VAL A 72 -5.74 10.62 8.13
CA VAL A 72 -5.56 10.22 6.74
C VAL A 72 -4.85 8.88 6.67
N ASN A 73 -3.83 8.69 7.49
CA ASN A 73 -3.10 7.42 7.54
C ASN A 73 -4.00 6.27 8.01
N GLU A 74 -4.92 6.54 8.92
CA GLU A 74 -5.92 5.57 9.36
C GLU A 74 -6.89 5.22 8.24
N GLU A 75 -7.26 6.20 7.42
CA GLU A 75 -8.08 5.96 6.24
C GLU A 75 -7.36 5.05 5.25
N PHE A 76 -6.05 5.24 5.06
CA PHE A 76 -5.22 4.37 4.22
C PHE A 76 -5.32 2.92 4.70
N LYS A 77 -5.21 2.72 6.00
CA LYS A 77 -5.29 1.40 6.61
C LYS A 77 -6.62 0.73 6.30
N ASN A 78 -7.71 1.47 6.44
CA ASN A 78 -9.06 0.95 6.18
C ASN A 78 -9.24 0.59 4.71
N ILE A 79 -8.77 1.45 3.80
CA ILE A 79 -8.84 1.20 2.36
C ILE A 79 -8.02 -0.03 1.99
N LEU A 80 -6.82 -0.15 2.56
CA LEU A 80 -5.94 -1.28 2.28
C LEU A 80 -6.57 -2.60 2.73
N GLN A 81 -7.15 -2.63 3.91
CA GLN A 81 -7.82 -3.82 4.42
C GLN A 81 -8.95 -4.26 3.50
N GLU A 82 -9.70 -3.30 2.98
CA GLU A 82 -10.79 -3.57 2.04
C GLU A 82 -10.25 -4.12 0.72
N ARG A 83 -9.16 -3.55 0.21
CA ARG A 83 -8.53 -4.03 -1.02
C ARG A 83 -8.01 -5.45 -0.88
N ILE A 84 -7.41 -5.76 0.26
CA ILE A 84 -6.90 -7.11 0.54
C ILE A 84 -8.06 -8.12 0.58
N LYS A 85 -9.14 -7.77 1.24
CA LYS A 85 -10.34 -8.60 1.31
C LYS A 85 -10.86 -8.93 -0.08
N LEU A 86 -10.99 -7.92 -0.93
CA LEU A 86 -11.52 -8.09 -2.28
C LEU A 86 -10.59 -8.95 -3.12
N ARG A 87 -9.29 -8.77 -2.98
CA ARG A 87 -8.31 -9.56 -3.72
C ARG A 87 -8.34 -11.03 -3.29
N GLU A 88 -8.38 -11.27 -1.99
CA GLU A 88 -8.43 -12.65 -1.47
C GLU A 88 -9.71 -13.36 -1.91
N LYS A 89 -10.81 -12.63 -1.92
CA LYS A 89 -12.09 -13.13 -2.38
C LYS A 89 -12.04 -13.50 -3.87
N ASN A 90 -11.41 -12.65 -4.68
CA ASN A 90 -11.27 -12.91 -6.12
C ASN A 90 -10.39 -14.14 -6.39
N LEU A 91 -9.34 -14.33 -5.59
CA LEU A 91 -8.48 -15.50 -5.70
C LEU A 91 -9.27 -16.79 -5.41
N ILE A 92 -10.12 -16.76 -4.42
CA ILE A 92 -10.98 -17.90 -4.07
C ILE A 92 -11.89 -18.20 -5.26
N TRP A 93 -12.47 -17.18 -5.87
CA TRP A 93 -13.34 -17.33 -7.03
C TRP A 93 -12.62 -17.93 -8.24
N THR A 94 -11.38 -17.47 -8.49
CA THR A 94 -10.62 -17.96 -9.64
C THR A 94 -10.11 -19.38 -9.49
N ASN A 95 -10.05 -19.88 -8.28
CA ASN A 95 -9.59 -21.23 -8.00
C ASN A 95 -10.72 -22.28 -8.00
N THR A 96 -11.92 -21.83 -8.17
CA THR A 96 -13.08 -22.71 -8.29
C THR A 96 -13.48 -22.86 -9.75
#